data_b43901884982d8ece97e25b46fd7b947
#
_entry.id   b43901884982d8ece97e25b46fd7b947
#
_cell.length_a   1.000
_cell.length_b   1.000
_cell.length_c   1.000
_cell.angle_alpha   90.00
_cell.angle_beta   90.00
_cell.angle_gamma   90.00
#
_symmetry.space_group_name_H-M   'P 1'
#
loop_
_entity.id
_entity.type
_entity.pdbx_description
1 polymer ?
#
loop_
_entity_poly.entity_id
_entity_poly.type
_entity_poly.pdbx_seq_one_letter_code
_entity_poly.pdbx_strand_id
1 'polypeptide(L)'
;MEITERTAFLGLGRMGLPMARRLAGAAAELTVWNRTPGRAEDLAAAAAPAEAVHGAGVVVTMLADPAAVAEVAKQFLPALEPGTLWIEMSSIGPQAAAELRAQLPDGVTMVDAPVLGSVGPAATGDLVVYAGGEDADLDRAQPVLERLGRVVRCGGPGTGAALKVVVIGAVVTAVTAVGEALAVAEQLGVPDELARGALAAGPLAGVMARATATEADFPIRLAAKDLALASGGPVFEAARTTLLADPALAEQDLSAIVPPRRHRPA
;
A
#
# COMPACT_ATOMS: atom_id res chain seq x y z
N MET A 1 -13.25 18.78 1.59
CA MET A 1 -12.54 19.87 0.90
C MET A 1 -12.44 19.50 -0.57
N GLU A 2 -12.60 20.43 -1.52
CA GLU A 2 -12.47 20.15 -2.94
C GLU A 2 -11.00 20.15 -3.35
N ILE A 3 -10.63 19.27 -4.29
CA ILE A 3 -9.30 19.25 -4.90
C ILE A 3 -9.39 20.18 -6.12
N THR A 4 -8.81 21.36 -6.01
CA THR A 4 -8.91 22.41 -7.03
C THR A 4 -7.82 22.30 -8.11
N GLU A 5 -6.72 21.61 -7.81
CA GLU A 5 -5.62 21.43 -8.73
C GLU A 5 -5.89 20.25 -9.69
N ARG A 6 -5.47 20.42 -10.96
CA ARG A 6 -5.43 19.30 -11.91
C ARG A 6 -4.57 18.19 -11.34
N THR A 7 -5.12 17.00 -11.28
CA THR A 7 -4.48 15.83 -10.63
C THR A 7 -4.23 14.74 -11.65
N ALA A 8 -3.04 14.14 -11.61
CA ALA A 8 -2.71 12.92 -12.33
C ALA A 8 -2.62 11.75 -11.36
N PHE A 9 -3.16 10.57 -11.73
CA PHE A 9 -3.05 9.36 -10.93
C PHE A 9 -2.43 8.21 -11.76
N LEU A 10 -1.26 7.73 -11.34
CA LEU A 10 -0.48 6.73 -12.04
C LEU A 10 -0.51 5.40 -11.29
N GLY A 11 -1.04 4.36 -11.93
CA GLY A 11 -1.14 3.02 -11.39
C GLY A 11 -2.55 2.64 -10.93
N LEU A 12 -3.27 1.91 -11.79
CA LEU A 12 -4.64 1.43 -11.56
C LEU A 12 -4.65 -0.07 -11.22
N GLY A 13 -3.75 -0.46 -10.30
CA GLY A 13 -3.73 -1.80 -9.73
C GLY A 13 -4.88 -2.02 -8.74
N ARG A 14 -4.78 -3.06 -7.91
CA ARG A 14 -5.79 -3.42 -6.90
C ARG A 14 -6.17 -2.27 -5.98
N MET A 15 -5.18 -1.55 -5.46
CA MET A 15 -5.40 -0.38 -4.59
C MET A 15 -5.63 0.90 -5.39
N GLY A 16 -4.86 1.13 -6.46
CA GLY A 16 -4.88 2.40 -7.19
C GLY A 16 -6.20 2.68 -7.90
N LEU A 17 -6.86 1.67 -8.47
CA LEU A 17 -8.14 1.89 -9.16
C LEU A 17 -9.26 2.41 -8.24
N PRO A 18 -9.55 1.79 -7.08
CA PRO A 18 -10.54 2.35 -6.16
C PRO A 18 -10.13 3.72 -5.61
N MET A 19 -8.83 3.96 -5.36
CA MET A 19 -8.34 5.27 -4.93
C MET A 19 -8.56 6.33 -6.01
N ALA A 20 -8.22 6.05 -7.29
CA ALA A 20 -8.42 6.96 -8.40
C ALA A 20 -9.90 7.31 -8.60
N ARG A 21 -10.80 6.32 -8.54
CA ARG A 21 -12.25 6.54 -8.62
C ARG A 21 -12.77 7.43 -7.50
N ARG A 22 -12.24 7.24 -6.30
CA ARG A 22 -12.60 8.09 -5.16
C ARG A 22 -12.15 9.53 -5.33
N LEU A 23 -10.95 9.75 -5.88
CA LEU A 23 -10.45 11.09 -6.20
C LEU A 23 -11.24 11.73 -7.35
N ALA A 24 -11.64 10.98 -8.37
CA ALA A 24 -12.45 11.48 -9.48
C ALA A 24 -13.78 12.12 -9.02
N GLY A 25 -14.37 11.62 -7.94
CA GLY A 25 -15.56 12.22 -7.33
C GLY A 25 -15.33 13.53 -6.58
N ALA A 26 -14.07 13.99 -6.46
CA ALA A 26 -13.69 15.14 -5.66
C ALA A 26 -12.72 16.11 -6.35
N ALA A 27 -12.00 15.66 -7.38
CA ALA A 27 -11.07 16.48 -8.15
C ALA A 27 -11.81 17.24 -9.24
N ALA A 28 -11.38 18.49 -9.47
CA ALA A 28 -11.91 19.30 -10.60
C ALA A 28 -11.54 18.66 -11.95
N GLU A 29 -10.34 18.10 -12.04
CA GLU A 29 -9.87 17.36 -13.20
C GLU A 29 -8.93 16.24 -12.76
N LEU A 30 -9.19 14.98 -13.18
CA LEU A 30 -8.35 13.83 -12.93
C LEU A 30 -8.00 13.13 -14.25
N THR A 31 -6.70 13.02 -14.53
CA THR A 31 -6.18 12.18 -15.61
C THR A 31 -5.50 10.96 -15.01
N VAL A 32 -5.77 9.78 -15.55
CA VAL A 32 -5.18 8.54 -15.04
C VAL A 32 -4.26 7.87 -16.06
N TRP A 33 -3.32 7.09 -15.55
CA TRP A 33 -2.51 6.21 -16.41
C TRP A 33 -2.29 4.86 -15.73
N ASN A 34 -2.25 3.82 -16.55
CA ASN A 34 -1.84 2.48 -16.13
C ASN A 34 -1.08 1.76 -17.23
N ARG A 35 -0.07 0.97 -16.86
CA ARG A 35 0.75 0.18 -17.80
C ARG A 35 -0.10 -0.73 -18.70
N THR A 36 -1.13 -1.36 -18.15
CA THR A 36 -2.11 -2.14 -18.91
C THR A 36 -3.32 -1.26 -19.23
N PRO A 37 -3.60 -0.96 -20.49
CA PRO A 37 -4.77 -0.16 -20.90
C PRO A 37 -6.10 -0.82 -20.52
N GLY A 38 -7.21 -0.05 -20.55
CA GLY A 38 -8.57 -0.56 -20.38
C GLY A 38 -8.97 -0.87 -18.93
N ARG A 39 -8.18 -0.44 -17.94
CA ARG A 39 -8.49 -0.68 -16.51
C ARG A 39 -9.53 0.26 -15.92
N ALA A 40 -9.79 1.40 -16.55
CA ALA A 40 -10.70 2.42 -16.07
C ALA A 40 -11.31 3.18 -17.24
N GLU A 41 -12.26 2.55 -17.92
CA GLU A 41 -12.98 3.16 -19.07
C GLU A 41 -13.87 4.32 -18.64
N ASP A 42 -14.18 4.42 -17.36
CA ASP A 42 -14.94 5.48 -16.70
C ASP A 42 -14.11 6.72 -16.33
N LEU A 43 -12.78 6.68 -16.52
CA LEU A 43 -11.87 7.77 -16.20
C LEU A 43 -11.11 8.26 -17.43
N ALA A 44 -10.71 9.55 -17.43
CA ALA A 44 -9.89 10.12 -18.49
C ALA A 44 -8.47 9.51 -18.45
N ALA A 45 -8.18 8.58 -19.36
CA ALA A 45 -6.92 7.84 -19.39
C ALA A 45 -5.97 8.40 -20.45
N ALA A 46 -4.71 8.64 -20.05
CA ALA A 46 -3.62 9.00 -20.94
C ALA A 46 -2.93 7.73 -21.49
N ALA A 47 -2.30 7.86 -22.67
CA ALA A 47 -1.57 6.76 -23.30
C ALA A 47 -0.17 6.53 -22.66
N ALA A 48 0.43 7.57 -22.08
CA ALA A 48 1.76 7.53 -21.47
C ALA A 48 1.79 8.27 -20.12
N PRO A 49 2.72 7.91 -19.20
CA PRO A 49 2.88 8.61 -17.92
C PRO A 49 3.13 10.11 -18.09
N ALA A 50 4.00 10.49 -19.03
CA ALA A 50 4.32 11.89 -19.32
C ALA A 50 3.08 12.69 -19.78
N GLU A 51 2.22 12.08 -20.57
CA GLU A 51 0.96 12.70 -21.00
C GLU A 51 -0.01 12.90 -19.83
N ALA A 52 -0.10 11.90 -18.92
CA ALA A 52 -0.97 11.99 -17.78
C ALA A 52 -0.61 13.16 -16.84
N VAL A 53 0.69 13.43 -16.66
CA VAL A 53 1.17 14.46 -15.72
C VAL A 53 1.25 15.85 -16.35
N HIS A 54 1.09 16.01 -17.65
CA HIS A 54 1.21 17.30 -18.32
C HIS A 54 0.19 18.31 -17.77
N GLY A 55 0.68 19.44 -17.26
CA GLY A 55 -0.12 20.50 -16.64
C GLY A 55 -0.76 20.10 -15.31
N ALA A 56 -0.40 18.96 -14.72
CA ALA A 56 -0.90 18.57 -13.40
C ALA A 56 -0.16 19.32 -12.27
N GLY A 57 -0.91 19.94 -11.37
CA GLY A 57 -0.35 20.51 -10.13
C GLY A 57 -0.04 19.43 -9.10
N VAL A 58 -0.79 18.33 -9.11
CA VAL A 58 -0.58 17.19 -8.21
C VAL A 58 -0.48 15.90 -9.00
N VAL A 59 0.54 15.10 -8.71
CA VAL A 59 0.74 13.75 -9.28
C VAL A 59 0.69 12.74 -8.14
N VAL A 60 -0.17 11.72 -8.27
CA VAL A 60 -0.28 10.62 -7.32
C VAL A 60 0.21 9.34 -7.98
N THR A 61 1.08 8.58 -7.29
CA THR A 61 1.52 7.26 -7.75
C THR A 61 1.11 6.17 -6.76
N MET A 62 0.57 5.05 -7.28
CA MET A 62 0.23 3.85 -6.50
C MET A 62 0.60 2.59 -7.30
N LEU A 63 1.83 2.15 -7.17
CA LEU A 63 2.44 1.08 -7.95
C LEU A 63 2.86 -0.11 -7.06
N ALA A 64 3.27 -1.21 -7.67
CA ALA A 64 3.44 -2.48 -6.98
C ALA A 64 4.67 -2.54 -6.05
N ASP A 65 5.79 -1.95 -6.48
CA ASP A 65 7.09 -2.09 -5.84
C ASP A 65 8.06 -0.94 -6.20
N PRO A 66 9.22 -0.83 -5.54
CA PRO A 66 10.20 0.21 -5.82
C PRO A 66 10.68 0.26 -7.27
N ALA A 67 10.85 -0.92 -7.91
CA ALA A 67 11.32 -1.00 -9.29
C ALA A 67 10.29 -0.44 -10.27
N ALA A 68 9.01 -0.76 -10.06
CA ALA A 68 7.90 -0.22 -10.84
C ALA A 68 7.78 1.31 -10.71
N VAL A 69 7.95 1.84 -9.48
CA VAL A 69 7.94 3.30 -9.27
C VAL A 69 9.12 3.96 -9.99
N ALA A 70 10.34 3.43 -9.84
CA ALA A 70 11.52 3.97 -10.49
C ALA A 70 11.43 3.94 -12.02
N GLU A 71 10.86 2.86 -12.60
CA GLU A 71 10.65 2.73 -14.04
C GLU A 71 9.65 3.78 -14.56
N VAL A 72 8.52 3.93 -13.89
CA VAL A 72 7.48 4.89 -14.29
C VAL A 72 7.93 6.33 -14.03
N ALA A 73 8.66 6.59 -12.93
CA ALA A 73 9.20 7.91 -12.62
C ALA A 73 10.12 8.43 -13.72
N LYS A 74 11.00 7.58 -14.28
CA LYS A 74 11.85 7.96 -15.43
C LYS A 74 11.05 8.47 -16.65
N GLN A 75 9.82 8.02 -16.80
CA GLN A 75 8.97 8.38 -17.94
C GLN A 75 8.21 9.69 -17.71
N PHE A 76 7.90 10.05 -16.44
CA PHE A 76 7.10 11.25 -16.18
C PHE A 76 7.89 12.40 -15.53
N LEU A 77 8.96 12.13 -14.78
CA LEU A 77 9.74 13.20 -14.12
C LEU A 77 10.19 14.31 -15.08
N PRO A 78 10.68 14.01 -16.33
CA PRO A 78 11.07 15.05 -17.27
C PRO A 78 9.92 15.92 -17.77
N ALA A 79 8.67 15.50 -17.57
CA ALA A 79 7.47 16.23 -18.01
C ALA A 79 6.82 17.03 -16.85
N LEU A 80 7.36 16.93 -15.62
CA LEU A 80 6.86 17.72 -14.50
C LEU A 80 7.27 19.17 -14.63
N GLU A 81 6.36 20.07 -14.31
CA GLU A 81 6.60 21.50 -14.29
C GLU A 81 6.99 21.98 -12.88
N PRO A 82 7.78 23.07 -12.76
CA PRO A 82 8.05 23.68 -11.46
C PRO A 82 6.74 24.02 -10.74
N GLY A 83 6.70 23.68 -9.46
CA GLY A 83 5.50 23.81 -8.64
C GLY A 83 4.65 22.54 -8.59
N THR A 84 4.95 21.47 -9.33
CA THR A 84 4.24 20.19 -9.19
C THR A 84 4.55 19.53 -7.84
N LEU A 85 3.52 19.03 -7.17
CA LEU A 85 3.63 18.17 -5.99
C LEU A 85 3.44 16.70 -6.39
N TRP A 86 4.43 15.86 -6.14
CA TRP A 86 4.32 14.41 -6.28
C TRP A 86 3.97 13.76 -4.94
N ILE A 87 2.86 13.02 -4.87
CA ILE A 87 2.42 12.22 -3.73
C ILE A 87 2.68 10.74 -4.06
N GLU A 88 3.75 10.18 -3.49
CA GLU A 88 4.12 8.77 -3.67
C GLU A 88 3.44 7.91 -2.59
N MET A 89 2.48 7.07 -3.01
CA MET A 89 1.66 6.27 -2.09
C MET A 89 1.98 4.77 -2.09
N SER A 90 2.94 4.34 -2.90
CA SER A 90 3.36 2.94 -2.97
C SER A 90 4.19 2.53 -1.76
N SER A 91 4.20 1.23 -1.44
CA SER A 91 5.08 0.68 -0.41
C SER A 91 6.47 0.41 -0.99
N ILE A 92 7.35 1.43 -0.94
CA ILE A 92 8.70 1.40 -1.53
C ILE A 92 9.83 1.48 -0.50
N GLY A 93 9.50 1.82 0.76
CA GLY A 93 10.49 2.01 1.82
C GLY A 93 11.24 3.34 1.73
N PRO A 94 11.93 3.73 2.82
CA PRO A 94 12.55 5.05 2.93
C PRO A 94 13.74 5.25 1.99
N GLN A 95 14.49 4.19 1.69
CA GLN A 95 15.65 4.28 0.79
C GLN A 95 15.21 4.64 -0.63
N ALA A 96 14.27 3.90 -1.22
CA ALA A 96 13.77 4.20 -2.57
C ALA A 96 13.07 5.57 -2.62
N ALA A 97 12.35 5.96 -1.58
CA ALA A 97 11.76 7.30 -1.49
C ALA A 97 12.84 8.41 -1.52
N ALA A 98 13.98 8.22 -0.82
CA ALA A 98 15.09 9.17 -0.85
C ALA A 98 15.77 9.22 -2.23
N GLU A 99 15.99 8.07 -2.87
CA GLU A 99 16.57 7.97 -4.22
C GLU A 99 15.70 8.68 -5.27
N LEU A 100 14.38 8.55 -5.18
CA LEU A 100 13.44 9.24 -6.08
C LEU A 100 13.43 10.75 -5.83
N ARG A 101 13.43 11.17 -4.57
CA ARG A 101 13.49 12.58 -4.19
C ARG A 101 14.75 13.27 -4.73
N ALA A 102 15.89 12.59 -4.74
CA ALA A 102 17.14 13.11 -5.28
C ALA A 102 17.12 13.31 -6.82
N GLN A 103 16.14 12.76 -7.53
CA GLN A 103 15.96 12.87 -8.97
C GLN A 103 14.90 13.89 -9.39
N LEU A 104 14.27 14.60 -8.42
CA LEU A 104 13.22 15.56 -8.73
C LEU A 104 13.79 16.73 -9.56
N PRO A 105 13.05 17.18 -10.58
CA PRO A 105 13.35 18.42 -11.26
C PRO A 105 13.28 19.65 -10.34
N ASP A 106 13.94 20.73 -10.72
CA ASP A 106 13.90 21.98 -9.97
C ASP A 106 12.46 22.49 -9.76
N GLY A 107 12.14 22.85 -8.53
CA GLY A 107 10.82 23.36 -8.17
C GLY A 107 9.72 22.31 -8.02
N VAL A 108 10.03 21.02 -8.19
CA VAL A 108 9.11 19.92 -7.91
C VAL A 108 9.35 19.40 -6.49
N THR A 109 8.26 19.15 -5.74
CA THR A 109 8.34 18.60 -4.38
C THR A 109 7.68 17.21 -4.29
N MET A 110 7.98 16.47 -3.22
CA MET A 110 7.45 15.11 -3.03
C MET A 110 7.07 14.85 -1.57
N VAL A 111 5.88 14.28 -1.39
CA VAL A 111 5.39 13.69 -0.14
C VAL A 111 5.37 12.18 -0.30
N ASP A 112 5.96 11.45 0.63
CA ASP A 112 5.82 9.99 0.75
C ASP A 112 4.62 9.68 1.64
N ALA A 113 3.59 9.06 1.06
CA ALA A 113 2.29 8.88 1.69
C ALA A 113 1.73 7.46 1.56
N PRO A 114 2.50 6.40 1.91
CA PRO A 114 2.02 5.03 1.82
C PRO A 114 0.81 4.80 2.73
N VAL A 115 0.00 3.80 2.36
CA VAL A 115 -1.28 3.52 3.00
C VAL A 115 -1.30 2.20 3.75
N LEU A 116 -2.09 2.14 4.83
CA LEU A 116 -2.51 0.91 5.49
C LEU A 116 -4.02 0.74 5.29
N GLY A 117 -4.39 -0.44 4.84
CA GLY A 117 -5.75 -0.84 4.50
C GLY A 117 -5.75 -1.80 3.32
N SER A 118 -6.93 -2.11 2.82
CA SER A 118 -7.16 -3.02 1.72
C SER A 118 -8.05 -2.38 0.65
N VAL A 119 -8.46 -3.15 -0.35
CA VAL A 119 -9.29 -2.67 -1.47
C VAL A 119 -10.60 -2.04 -1.00
N GLY A 120 -11.28 -2.62 -0.02
CA GLY A 120 -12.52 -2.06 0.57
C GLY A 120 -12.30 -0.65 1.14
N PRO A 121 -11.42 -0.47 2.15
CA PRO A 121 -11.05 0.85 2.66
C PRO A 121 -10.56 1.84 1.60
N ALA A 122 -9.88 1.37 0.55
CA ALA A 122 -9.49 2.24 -0.57
C ALA A 122 -10.69 2.80 -1.33
N ALA A 123 -11.75 2.01 -1.50
CA ALA A 123 -12.98 2.43 -2.16
C ALA A 123 -13.84 3.37 -1.30
N THR A 124 -13.85 3.17 0.02
CA THR A 124 -14.69 3.93 0.95
C THR A 124 -13.99 5.17 1.53
N GLY A 125 -12.66 5.29 1.40
CA GLY A 125 -11.88 6.39 1.96
C GLY A 125 -11.54 6.18 3.44
N ASP A 126 -11.39 4.93 3.85
CA ASP A 126 -11.10 4.53 5.22
C ASP A 126 -9.65 4.01 5.38
N LEU A 127 -8.76 4.38 4.47
CA LEU A 127 -7.33 4.08 4.59
C LEU A 127 -6.71 4.84 5.76
N VAL A 128 -5.60 4.33 6.29
CA VAL A 128 -4.68 5.13 7.08
C VAL A 128 -3.51 5.53 6.20
N VAL A 129 -3.30 6.83 6.04
CA VAL A 129 -2.24 7.41 5.20
C VAL A 129 -1.12 7.89 6.10
N TYR A 130 0.09 7.37 5.92
CA TYR A 130 1.29 7.80 6.66
C TYR A 130 2.05 8.83 5.80
N ALA A 131 1.91 10.11 6.10
CA ALA A 131 2.44 11.18 5.28
C ALA A 131 3.74 11.77 5.88
N GLY A 132 4.83 11.71 5.11
CA GLY A 132 6.13 12.32 5.40
C GLY A 132 6.50 13.34 4.33
N GLY A 133 6.97 14.52 4.74
CA GLY A 133 7.31 15.62 3.83
C GLY A 133 7.56 16.92 4.59
N GLU A 134 7.89 17.97 3.87
CA GLU A 134 7.93 19.33 4.45
C GLU A 134 6.52 19.78 4.79
N ASP A 135 6.35 20.60 5.82
CA ASP A 135 5.03 21.02 6.32
C ASP A 135 4.17 21.67 5.23
N ALA A 136 4.76 22.55 4.39
CA ALA A 136 4.05 23.19 3.29
C ALA A 136 3.54 22.21 2.23
N ASP A 137 4.33 21.17 1.93
CA ASP A 137 3.94 20.11 0.99
C ASP A 137 2.85 19.20 1.58
N LEU A 138 2.95 18.91 2.88
CA LEU A 138 1.93 18.17 3.63
C LEU A 138 0.60 18.92 3.66
N ASP A 139 0.63 20.24 3.89
CA ASP A 139 -0.57 21.09 3.86
C ASP A 139 -1.22 21.09 2.48
N ARG A 140 -0.41 21.15 1.42
CA ARG A 140 -0.88 21.09 0.03
C ARG A 140 -1.42 19.71 -0.35
N ALA A 141 -0.80 18.62 0.14
CA ALA A 141 -1.26 17.26 -0.09
C ALA A 141 -2.55 16.92 0.66
N GLN A 142 -2.82 17.58 1.79
CA GLN A 142 -3.91 17.27 2.72
C GLN A 142 -5.26 17.05 2.04
N PRO A 143 -5.75 17.93 1.12
CA PRO A 143 -7.03 17.75 0.46
C PRO A 143 -7.16 16.45 -0.33
N VAL A 144 -6.07 16.00 -0.95
CA VAL A 144 -6.02 14.73 -1.69
C VAL A 144 -6.00 13.54 -0.73
N LEU A 145 -5.14 13.60 0.29
CA LEU A 145 -4.94 12.51 1.23
C LEU A 145 -6.19 12.24 2.08
N GLU A 146 -6.91 13.27 2.53
CA GLU A 146 -8.14 13.15 3.33
C GLU A 146 -9.30 12.50 2.55
N ARG A 147 -9.29 12.55 1.23
CA ARG A 147 -10.27 11.82 0.42
C ARG A 147 -10.05 10.32 0.45
N LEU A 148 -8.83 9.91 0.71
CA LEU A 148 -8.42 8.50 0.72
C LEU A 148 -8.48 7.88 2.10
N GLY A 149 -8.40 8.69 3.17
CA GLY A 149 -8.47 8.18 4.53
C GLY A 149 -8.00 9.14 5.60
N ARG A 150 -7.76 8.58 6.78
CA ARG A 150 -7.22 9.30 7.93
C ARG A 150 -5.72 9.54 7.73
N VAL A 151 -5.32 10.79 7.69
CA VAL A 151 -3.91 11.20 7.53
C VAL A 151 -3.19 11.21 8.88
N VAL A 152 -2.04 10.57 8.93
CA VAL A 152 -1.07 10.63 10.03
C VAL A 152 0.17 11.34 9.50
N ARG A 153 0.42 12.57 9.93
CA ARG A 153 1.65 13.31 9.63
C ARG A 153 2.79 12.69 10.42
N CYS A 154 3.78 12.15 9.74
CA CYS A 154 4.88 11.38 10.32
C CYS A 154 6.14 12.24 10.57
N GLY A 155 6.15 13.48 10.09
CA GLY A 155 7.30 14.37 10.13
C GLY A 155 7.93 14.59 8.75
N GLY A 156 9.23 14.84 8.71
CA GLY A 156 9.96 15.18 7.50
C GLY A 156 9.96 14.09 6.41
N PRO A 157 10.58 14.40 5.26
CA PRO A 157 10.65 13.50 4.11
C PRO A 157 11.19 12.09 4.43
N GLY A 158 10.51 11.05 3.93
CA GLY A 158 10.86 9.64 4.14
C GLY A 158 10.28 9.00 5.40
N THR A 159 9.71 9.78 6.32
CA THR A 159 9.18 9.26 7.60
C THR A 159 7.88 8.47 7.43
N GLY A 160 7.03 8.83 6.47
CA GLY A 160 5.85 8.06 6.11
C GLY A 160 6.21 6.67 5.57
N ALA A 161 7.16 6.63 4.63
CA ALA A 161 7.68 5.38 4.08
C ALA A 161 8.35 4.51 5.17
N ALA A 162 9.08 5.12 6.11
CA ALA A 162 9.71 4.40 7.22
C ALA A 162 8.66 3.83 8.18
N LEU A 163 7.66 4.62 8.58
CA LEU A 163 6.60 4.15 9.48
C LEU A 163 5.79 3.02 8.83
N LYS A 164 5.52 3.11 7.53
CA LYS A 164 4.85 2.02 6.80
C LYS A 164 5.61 0.72 6.91
N VAL A 165 6.94 0.71 6.73
CA VAL A 165 7.78 -0.49 6.85
C VAL A 165 7.68 -1.09 8.25
N VAL A 166 7.73 -0.26 9.29
CA VAL A 166 7.60 -0.71 10.69
C VAL A 166 6.24 -1.38 10.93
N VAL A 167 5.16 -0.70 10.54
CA VAL A 167 3.80 -1.18 10.81
C VAL A 167 3.47 -2.44 10.01
N ILE A 168 3.77 -2.44 8.69
CA ILE A 168 3.43 -3.60 7.86
C ILE A 168 4.31 -4.80 8.20
N GLY A 169 5.58 -4.58 8.54
CA GLY A 169 6.48 -5.62 9.00
C GLY A 169 5.96 -6.33 10.25
N ALA A 170 5.51 -5.56 11.24
CA ALA A 170 4.91 -6.10 12.45
C ALA A 170 3.61 -6.89 12.15
N VAL A 171 2.71 -6.34 11.33
CA VAL A 171 1.44 -6.98 10.97
C VAL A 171 1.68 -8.29 10.23
N VAL A 172 2.50 -8.29 9.18
CA VAL A 172 2.77 -9.49 8.37
C VAL A 172 3.42 -10.58 9.21
N THR A 173 4.41 -10.23 10.02
CA THR A 173 5.08 -11.18 10.92
C THR A 173 4.11 -11.77 11.94
N ALA A 174 3.24 -10.96 12.53
CA ALA A 174 2.25 -11.44 13.49
C ALA A 174 1.23 -12.38 12.85
N VAL A 175 0.78 -12.10 11.61
CA VAL A 175 -0.11 -13.02 10.85
C VAL A 175 0.60 -14.34 10.56
N THR A 176 1.88 -14.30 10.18
CA THR A 176 2.68 -15.52 9.94
C THR A 176 2.79 -16.36 11.23
N ALA A 177 3.08 -15.71 12.36
CA ALA A 177 3.16 -16.40 13.66
C ALA A 177 1.82 -17.01 14.09
N VAL A 178 0.70 -16.35 13.80
CA VAL A 178 -0.64 -16.93 14.05
C VAL A 178 -0.89 -18.15 13.18
N GLY A 179 -0.48 -18.11 11.89
CA GLY A 179 -0.58 -19.28 11.01
C GLY A 179 0.19 -20.49 11.58
N GLU A 180 1.42 -20.27 12.02
CA GLU A 180 2.25 -21.30 12.65
C GLU A 180 1.64 -21.79 13.96
N ALA A 181 1.14 -20.91 14.83
CA ALA A 181 0.49 -21.29 16.09
C ALA A 181 -0.72 -22.19 15.87
N LEU A 182 -1.53 -21.94 14.84
CA LEU A 182 -2.67 -22.80 14.48
C LEU A 182 -2.22 -24.16 13.94
N ALA A 183 -1.13 -24.22 13.18
CA ALA A 183 -0.55 -25.49 12.73
C ALA A 183 0.01 -26.31 13.91
N VAL A 184 0.65 -25.65 14.88
CA VAL A 184 1.11 -26.30 16.12
C VAL A 184 -0.07 -26.78 16.96
N ALA A 185 -1.16 -26.01 17.07
CA ALA A 185 -2.36 -26.44 17.78
C ALA A 185 -2.94 -27.73 17.17
N GLU A 186 -2.96 -27.86 15.85
CA GLU A 186 -3.36 -29.10 15.16
C GLU A 186 -2.46 -30.27 15.52
N GLN A 187 -1.14 -30.08 15.51
CA GLN A 187 -0.16 -31.14 15.87
C GLN A 187 -0.33 -31.61 17.33
N LEU A 188 -0.71 -30.71 18.22
CA LEU A 188 -0.95 -30.99 19.64
C LEU A 188 -2.37 -31.54 19.92
N GLY A 189 -3.22 -31.68 18.91
CA GLY A 189 -4.59 -32.16 19.04
C GLY A 189 -5.55 -31.16 19.67
N VAL A 190 -5.20 -29.87 19.71
CA VAL A 190 -6.10 -28.81 20.17
C VAL A 190 -7.19 -28.58 19.12
N PRO A 191 -8.49 -28.58 19.50
CA PRO A 191 -9.57 -28.29 18.54
C PRO A 191 -9.41 -26.92 17.89
N ASP A 192 -9.59 -26.86 16.56
CA ASP A 192 -9.39 -25.63 15.75
C ASP A 192 -10.21 -24.43 16.27
N GLU A 193 -11.50 -24.66 16.59
CA GLU A 193 -12.36 -23.61 17.14
C GLU A 193 -11.86 -23.07 18.48
N LEU A 194 -11.34 -23.94 19.34
CA LEU A 194 -10.80 -23.54 20.64
C LEU A 194 -9.52 -22.71 20.47
N ALA A 195 -8.60 -23.16 19.60
CA ALA A 195 -7.36 -22.43 19.33
C ALA A 195 -7.63 -21.05 18.73
N ARG A 196 -8.49 -20.97 17.69
CA ARG A 196 -8.87 -19.70 17.07
C ARG A 196 -9.62 -18.79 18.03
N GLY A 197 -10.54 -19.33 18.83
CA GLY A 197 -11.28 -18.58 19.84
C GLY A 197 -10.37 -17.98 20.91
N ALA A 198 -9.41 -18.76 21.41
CA ALA A 198 -8.44 -18.31 22.39
C ALA A 198 -7.54 -17.18 21.85
N LEU A 199 -7.03 -17.32 20.62
CA LEU A 199 -6.22 -16.30 19.97
C LEU A 199 -7.03 -15.02 19.68
N ALA A 200 -8.28 -15.15 19.28
CA ALA A 200 -9.17 -14.02 18.99
C ALA A 200 -9.65 -13.28 20.25
N ALA A 201 -9.73 -13.95 21.39
CA ALA A 201 -10.14 -13.32 22.64
C ALA A 201 -9.01 -12.56 23.35
N GLY A 202 -7.75 -12.75 22.91
CA GLY A 202 -6.56 -12.20 23.55
C GLY A 202 -5.99 -10.96 22.86
N PRO A 203 -4.75 -10.58 23.17
CA PRO A 203 -4.03 -9.45 22.57
C PRO A 203 -3.88 -9.55 21.05
N LEU A 204 -4.03 -10.76 20.48
CA LEU A 204 -3.91 -11.01 19.03
C LEU A 204 -5.23 -10.86 18.28
N ALA A 205 -6.32 -10.37 18.88
CA ALA A 205 -7.64 -10.25 18.24
C ALA A 205 -7.59 -9.55 16.87
N GLY A 206 -6.90 -8.43 16.76
CA GLY A 206 -6.74 -7.70 15.50
C GLY A 206 -5.92 -8.47 14.46
N VAL A 207 -4.90 -9.21 14.91
CA VAL A 207 -4.08 -10.07 14.06
C VAL A 207 -4.90 -11.25 13.54
N MET A 208 -5.68 -11.88 14.40
CA MET A 208 -6.61 -12.96 14.03
C MET A 208 -7.65 -12.49 13.01
N ALA A 209 -8.22 -11.28 13.21
CA ALA A 209 -9.14 -10.70 12.24
C ALA A 209 -8.47 -10.53 10.86
N ARG A 210 -7.23 -10.02 10.80
CA ARG A 210 -6.47 -9.90 9.54
C ARG A 210 -6.09 -11.28 8.97
N ALA A 211 -5.69 -12.23 9.80
CA ALA A 211 -5.29 -13.57 9.41
C ALA A 211 -6.44 -14.39 8.78
N THR A 212 -7.68 -14.01 9.05
CA THR A 212 -8.89 -14.66 8.53
C THR A 212 -9.65 -13.83 7.50
N ALA A 213 -9.17 -12.63 7.17
CA ALA A 213 -9.80 -11.73 6.19
C ALA A 213 -9.40 -12.14 4.77
N THR A 214 -10.20 -12.98 4.12
CA THR A 214 -9.97 -13.47 2.76
C THR A 214 -10.19 -12.44 1.66
N GLU A 215 -10.92 -11.35 1.95
CA GLU A 215 -11.28 -10.30 0.99
C GLU A 215 -10.30 -9.11 1.01
N ALA A 216 -9.22 -9.19 1.80
CA ALA A 216 -8.25 -8.10 1.90
C ALA A 216 -7.43 -7.89 0.62
N ASP A 217 -7.34 -8.92 -0.22
CA ASP A 217 -6.65 -8.91 -1.51
C ASP A 217 -5.20 -8.39 -1.44
N PHE A 218 -4.45 -8.88 -0.43
CA PHE A 218 -3.04 -8.56 -0.22
C PHE A 218 -2.19 -9.80 -0.49
N PRO A 219 -1.64 -9.97 -1.69
CA PRO A 219 -0.89 -11.16 -2.09
C PRO A 219 0.32 -11.43 -1.22
N ILE A 220 0.58 -12.71 -0.93
CA ILE A 220 1.73 -13.17 -0.15
C ILE A 220 3.06 -12.63 -0.70
N ARG A 221 3.24 -12.59 -2.03
CA ARG A 221 4.45 -12.01 -2.62
C ARG A 221 4.66 -10.53 -2.27
N LEU A 222 3.58 -9.75 -2.15
CA LEU A 222 3.66 -8.34 -1.74
C LEU A 222 3.93 -8.20 -0.24
N ALA A 223 3.39 -9.09 0.59
CA ALA A 223 3.72 -9.16 2.00
C ALA A 223 5.21 -9.50 2.21
N ALA A 224 5.73 -10.48 1.48
CA ALA A 224 7.15 -10.84 1.51
C ALA A 224 8.05 -9.71 0.99
N LYS A 225 7.63 -8.97 -0.06
CA LYS A 225 8.31 -7.76 -0.53
C LYS A 225 8.34 -6.69 0.57
N ASP A 226 7.23 -6.43 1.24
CA ASP A 226 7.16 -5.41 2.30
C ASP A 226 8.09 -5.74 3.47
N LEU A 227 8.21 -7.02 3.86
CA LEU A 227 9.21 -7.46 4.85
C LEU A 227 10.65 -7.21 4.38
N ALA A 228 10.94 -7.39 3.10
CA ALA A 228 12.27 -7.13 2.55
C ALA A 228 12.69 -5.66 2.60
N LEU A 229 11.72 -4.72 2.61
CA LEU A 229 11.99 -3.27 2.73
C LEU A 229 12.54 -2.87 4.11
N ALA A 230 12.41 -3.74 5.11
CA ALA A 230 12.84 -3.46 6.49
C ALA A 230 14.36 -3.57 6.71
N SER A 231 15.15 -3.93 5.71
CA SER A 231 16.64 -3.99 5.76
C SER A 231 17.20 -4.72 6.99
N GLY A 232 16.58 -5.83 7.38
CA GLY A 232 17.11 -6.67 8.46
C GLY A 232 16.19 -6.75 9.67
N GLY A 233 16.45 -7.77 10.44
CA GLY A 233 15.68 -8.20 11.59
C GLY A 233 15.40 -9.70 11.45
N PRO A 234 15.98 -10.56 12.31
CA PRO A 234 15.89 -12.02 12.13
C PRO A 234 14.44 -12.52 12.15
N VAL A 235 13.53 -11.83 12.84
CA VAL A 235 12.13 -12.21 12.94
C VAL A 235 11.38 -11.89 11.63
N PHE A 236 11.66 -10.73 11.01
CA PHE A 236 11.07 -10.37 9.71
C PHE A 236 11.59 -11.30 8.60
N GLU A 237 12.88 -11.66 8.64
CA GLU A 237 13.45 -12.56 7.66
C GLU A 237 12.91 -14.00 7.82
N ALA A 238 12.71 -14.49 9.04
CA ALA A 238 12.04 -15.77 9.28
C ALA A 238 10.60 -15.78 8.73
N ALA A 239 9.83 -14.73 9.01
CA ALA A 239 8.48 -14.60 8.46
C ALA A 239 8.49 -14.54 6.92
N ARG A 240 9.42 -13.78 6.31
CA ARG A 240 9.59 -13.71 4.87
C ARG A 240 9.91 -15.08 4.25
N THR A 241 10.78 -15.83 4.87
CA THR A 241 11.15 -17.19 4.45
C THR A 241 9.93 -18.11 4.49
N THR A 242 9.14 -18.07 5.55
CA THR A 242 7.89 -18.83 5.68
C THR A 242 6.89 -18.47 4.57
N LEU A 243 6.71 -17.18 4.26
CA LEU A 243 5.81 -16.73 3.21
C LEU A 243 6.22 -17.22 1.80
N LEU A 244 7.52 -17.35 1.57
CA LEU A 244 8.08 -17.78 0.27
C LEU A 244 8.29 -19.29 0.16
N ALA A 245 8.00 -20.06 1.21
CA ALA A 245 8.23 -21.50 1.23
C ALA A 245 7.37 -22.26 0.20
N ASP A 246 6.16 -21.77 -0.10
CA ASP A 246 5.30 -22.33 -1.13
C ASP A 246 5.01 -21.32 -2.24
N PRO A 247 5.67 -21.42 -3.40
CA PRO A 247 5.43 -20.52 -4.53
C PRO A 247 4.00 -20.55 -5.08
N ALA A 248 3.24 -21.63 -4.86
CA ALA A 248 1.85 -21.74 -5.32
C ALA A 248 0.92 -20.76 -4.60
N LEU A 249 1.30 -20.29 -3.42
CA LEU A 249 0.55 -19.32 -2.62
C LEU A 249 0.88 -17.87 -2.96
N ALA A 250 1.88 -17.60 -3.79
CA ALA A 250 2.43 -16.26 -4.00
C ALA A 250 1.39 -15.20 -4.41
N GLU A 251 0.41 -15.57 -5.24
CA GLU A 251 -0.67 -14.69 -5.71
C GLU A 251 -1.93 -14.74 -4.84
N GLN A 252 -1.98 -15.64 -3.85
CA GLN A 252 -3.09 -15.73 -2.91
C GLN A 252 -3.00 -14.65 -1.84
N ASP A 253 -4.15 -14.30 -1.22
CA ASP A 253 -4.17 -13.39 -0.08
C ASP A 253 -3.32 -13.93 1.07
N LEU A 254 -2.73 -13.04 1.87
CA LEU A 254 -1.91 -13.36 3.03
C LEU A 254 -2.61 -14.32 4.01
N SER A 255 -3.95 -14.32 4.08
CA SER A 255 -4.72 -15.27 4.89
C SER A 255 -4.54 -16.74 4.46
N ALA A 256 -4.08 -17.00 3.25
CA ALA A 256 -3.87 -18.36 2.76
C ALA A 256 -2.74 -19.14 3.47
N ILE A 257 -1.84 -18.44 4.20
CA ILE A 257 -0.84 -19.10 5.06
C ILE A 257 -1.45 -19.65 6.36
N VAL A 258 -2.67 -19.25 6.69
CA VAL A 258 -3.38 -19.73 7.86
C VAL A 258 -4.14 -21.00 7.47
N PRO A 259 -4.00 -22.12 8.21
CA PRO A 259 -4.71 -23.35 7.87
C PRO A 259 -6.22 -23.11 7.72
N PRO A 260 -6.89 -23.72 6.72
CA PRO A 260 -8.32 -23.57 6.54
C PRO A 260 -9.09 -24.09 7.76
N ARG A 261 -10.26 -23.50 8.04
CA ARG A 261 -11.13 -23.99 9.10
C ARG A 261 -11.51 -25.45 8.83
N ARG A 262 -11.23 -26.33 9.76
CA ARG A 262 -11.68 -27.72 9.72
C ARG A 262 -13.00 -27.84 10.47
N HIS A 263 -14.09 -28.00 9.75
CA HIS A 263 -15.34 -28.43 10.37
C HIS A 263 -15.17 -29.91 10.75
N ARG A 264 -15.34 -30.24 12.01
CA ARG A 264 -15.46 -31.61 12.46
C ARG A 264 -16.78 -32.13 11.88
N PRO A 265 -16.81 -33.25 11.14
CA PRO A 265 -18.09 -33.90 10.85
C PRO A 265 -18.75 -34.25 12.18
N ALA A 266 -20.04 -33.95 12.26
CA ALA A 266 -20.89 -34.23 13.42
C ALA A 266 -20.98 -35.72 13.72
#